data_6bdfd21e70104ab7abe0375303ff241d
#
_entry.id   6bdfd21e70104ab7abe0375303ff241d
#
_cell.length_a   1.000
_cell.length_b   1.000
_cell.length_c   1.000
_cell.angle_alpha   90.00
_cell.angle_beta   90.00
_cell.angle_gamma   90.00
#
_symmetry.space_group_name_H-M   'P 1'
#
loop_
_entity.id
_entity.type
_entity.pdbx_description
1 polymer ?
#
loop_
_entity_poly.entity_id
_entity_poly.type
_entity_poly.pdbx_seq_one_letter_code
_entity_poly.pdbx_strand_id
1 'polypeptide(L)'
;INYRTLKPEKDGLFCEKIFGPSKDWECHCGKYKKIRYKGVVCDRCGVEVTKASVRRERMGHIDLAAPVSHIWYFKGIPSRMGLILDLSPRTLEKVLYFASYIVLDKGETDLQYKQVLSEQEYQEAREKWGSAFRVGMGAESIQELLQAIDLDKEYEELQAGLKGATGQKRARIVKRLEVVEAFRGSGNKPEWMIMTVIPVIPPDLRPMVQLDGGRFATSDLNDLYRRIINRNNRLRRLLELGAPDIIVRNEKRMLQEAVDALIDNGRRGRPVTGPGNRALKSLSDMLKGKSGRFRQNLLGKRVDYSGRSVIVVGPELKIYQCGLPKEMAIELFKPFVMKELVANGTAHNIKNAKKMVERLQTEVWDVLEDVI
;
A
#
# COMPACT_ATOMS: atom_id res chain seq x y z
N ILE A 1 3.36 0.99 20.03
CA ILE A 1 2.84 1.91 21.07
C ILE A 1 2.98 1.23 22.42
N ASN A 2 3.50 1.94 23.40
CA ASN A 2 3.60 1.45 24.76
C ASN A 2 2.22 1.47 25.43
N TYR A 3 1.75 0.32 25.92
CA TYR A 3 0.41 0.17 26.52
C TYR A 3 0.23 0.98 27.82
N ARG A 4 1.32 1.23 28.59
CA ARG A 4 1.29 1.95 29.84
C ARG A 4 1.24 3.46 29.64
N THR A 5 2.09 3.97 28.73
CA THR A 5 2.25 5.42 28.52
C THR A 5 1.42 5.93 27.35
N LEU A 6 0.87 5.04 26.52
CA LEU A 6 0.15 5.33 25.26
C LEU A 6 0.99 6.15 24.26
N LYS A 7 2.30 6.21 24.47
CA LYS A 7 3.22 6.91 23.56
C LYS A 7 3.84 5.95 22.55
N PRO A 8 4.14 6.45 21.33
CA PRO A 8 4.87 5.70 20.34
C PRO A 8 6.25 5.27 20.83
N GLU A 9 6.64 4.04 20.54
CA GLU A 9 7.99 3.56 20.83
C GLU A 9 8.98 4.06 19.77
N LYS A 10 10.25 4.20 20.21
CA LYS A 10 11.34 4.61 19.31
C LYS A 10 11.60 3.55 18.26
N ASP A 11 11.85 3.99 17.02
CA ASP A 11 12.14 3.15 15.84
C ASP A 11 11.04 2.14 15.47
N GLY A 12 9.84 2.31 16.02
CA GLY A 12 8.65 1.51 15.67
C GLY A 12 7.84 2.10 14.54
N LEU A 13 6.73 1.44 14.21
CA LEU A 13 5.79 1.86 13.15
C LEU A 13 5.10 3.21 13.40
N PHE A 14 5.12 3.70 14.63
CA PHE A 14 4.55 4.98 15.03
C PHE A 14 5.59 5.95 15.59
N CYS A 15 6.87 5.71 15.39
CA CYS A 15 7.98 6.48 15.95
C CYS A 15 7.85 7.98 15.63
N GLU A 16 7.94 8.81 16.66
CA GLU A 16 7.88 10.26 16.49
C GLU A 16 9.15 10.85 15.86
N LYS A 17 10.29 10.19 16.06
CA LYS A 17 11.55 10.60 15.42
C LYS A 17 11.51 10.45 13.90
N ILE A 18 10.88 9.38 13.40
CA ILE A 18 10.76 9.09 11.95
C ILE A 18 9.63 9.90 11.33
N PHE A 19 8.44 9.88 11.94
CA PHE A 19 7.21 10.38 11.33
C PHE A 19 6.79 11.76 11.84
N GLY A 20 7.42 12.27 12.89
CA GLY A 20 7.08 13.54 13.49
C GLY A 20 6.29 13.41 14.80
N PRO A 21 6.09 14.54 15.51
CA PRO A 21 5.48 14.58 16.84
C PRO A 21 3.99 14.24 16.82
N SER A 22 3.49 13.65 17.90
CA SER A 22 2.06 13.35 18.08
C SER A 22 1.22 14.59 18.42
N LYS A 23 1.83 15.61 19.00
CA LYS A 23 1.20 16.89 19.34
C LYS A 23 1.93 18.04 18.66
N ASP A 24 1.18 19.07 18.28
CA ASP A 24 1.74 20.25 17.65
C ASP A 24 2.81 20.91 18.54
N TRP A 25 3.96 21.18 17.96
CA TRP A 25 5.05 21.92 18.58
C TRP A 25 5.58 21.31 19.90
N GLU A 26 5.45 20.00 20.05
CA GLU A 26 5.92 19.28 21.25
C GLU A 26 6.81 18.09 20.84
N CYS A 27 8.00 17.97 21.43
CA CYS A 27 8.85 16.79 21.24
C CYS A 27 8.40 15.63 22.15
N HIS A 28 8.86 14.42 21.89
CA HIS A 28 8.48 13.22 22.62
C HIS A 28 8.77 13.29 24.14
N CYS A 29 9.95 13.78 24.51
CA CYS A 29 10.37 13.89 25.90
C CYS A 29 9.78 15.11 26.65
N GLY A 30 9.14 16.03 25.95
CA GLY A 30 8.53 17.21 26.52
C GLY A 30 9.49 18.37 26.84
N LYS A 31 10.76 18.32 26.44
CA LYS A 31 11.74 19.40 26.62
C LYS A 31 11.32 20.67 25.87
N TYR A 32 10.84 20.53 24.66
CA TYR A 32 10.33 21.60 23.79
C TYR A 32 8.83 21.47 23.60
N LYS A 33 8.05 22.51 23.96
CA LYS A 33 6.57 22.48 23.94
C LYS A 33 5.92 23.70 23.31
N LYS A 34 6.68 24.59 22.70
CA LYS A 34 6.15 25.85 22.18
C LYS A 34 6.57 26.09 20.75
N ILE A 35 5.73 26.84 20.02
CA ILE A 35 5.94 27.21 18.62
C ILE A 35 7.27 27.96 18.37
N ARG A 36 7.79 28.67 19.38
CA ARG A 36 9.08 29.37 19.27
C ARG A 36 10.26 28.47 18.96
N TYR A 37 10.14 27.17 19.24
CA TYR A 37 11.15 26.16 18.96
C TYR A 37 10.94 25.45 17.61
N LYS A 38 10.11 26.00 16.72
CA LYS A 38 9.82 25.44 15.40
C LYS A 38 11.10 25.06 14.66
N GLY A 39 11.14 23.82 14.14
CA GLY A 39 12.25 23.29 13.35
C GLY A 39 13.44 22.79 14.18
N VAL A 40 13.42 22.94 15.50
CA VAL A 40 14.48 22.42 16.39
C VAL A 40 14.34 20.90 16.51
N VAL A 41 15.43 20.19 16.31
CA VAL A 41 15.52 18.75 16.59
C VAL A 41 15.97 18.57 18.03
N CYS A 42 15.15 17.89 18.84
CA CYS A 42 15.47 17.68 20.25
C CYS A 42 16.74 16.82 20.40
N ASP A 43 17.71 17.32 21.14
CA ASP A 43 18.96 16.62 21.44
C ASP A 43 18.77 15.35 22.29
N ARG A 44 17.69 15.29 23.09
CA ARG A 44 17.38 14.16 23.98
C ARG A 44 16.61 13.03 23.25
N CYS A 45 15.53 13.37 22.53
CA CYS A 45 14.66 12.38 21.90
C CYS A 45 14.77 12.32 20.37
N GLY A 46 15.45 13.29 19.75
CA GLY A 46 15.63 13.36 18.31
C GLY A 46 14.37 13.72 17.50
N VAL A 47 13.29 14.11 18.16
CA VAL A 47 12.04 14.52 17.52
C VAL A 47 12.11 15.98 17.09
N GLU A 48 11.76 16.27 15.85
CA GLU A 48 11.65 17.63 15.34
C GLU A 48 10.40 18.32 15.88
N VAL A 49 10.53 19.56 16.33
CA VAL A 49 9.41 20.37 16.79
C VAL A 49 8.68 20.96 15.59
N THR A 50 7.57 20.35 15.21
CA THR A 50 6.75 20.74 14.07
C THR A 50 5.27 20.42 14.35
N LYS A 51 4.40 20.69 13.38
CA LYS A 51 2.99 20.34 13.49
C LYS A 51 2.80 18.82 13.45
N ALA A 52 1.83 18.31 14.18
CA ALA A 52 1.45 16.89 14.15
C ALA A 52 0.95 16.42 12.78
N SER A 53 0.47 17.34 11.93
CA SER A 53 0.00 17.02 10.56
C SER A 53 1.06 16.35 9.68
N VAL A 54 2.36 16.53 9.98
CA VAL A 54 3.45 15.86 9.23
C VAL A 54 3.40 14.33 9.37
N ARG A 55 2.76 13.80 10.41
CA ARG A 55 2.51 12.36 10.57
C ARG A 55 1.59 11.77 9.51
N ARG A 56 0.91 12.60 8.73
CA ARG A 56 0.13 12.21 7.56
C ARG A 56 0.95 12.20 6.27
N GLU A 57 2.10 12.85 6.25
CA GLU A 57 2.89 13.12 5.05
C GLU A 57 4.22 12.36 5.03
N ARG A 58 4.87 12.22 6.20
CA ARG A 58 6.20 11.61 6.27
C ARG A 58 6.15 10.11 6.09
N MET A 59 6.96 9.62 5.14
CA MET A 59 7.18 8.20 4.86
C MET A 59 8.35 7.67 5.68
N GLY A 60 8.26 6.41 6.07
CA GLY A 60 9.39 5.63 6.57
C GLY A 60 9.80 4.55 5.57
N HIS A 61 10.75 3.71 5.95
CA HIS A 61 11.18 2.57 5.13
C HIS A 61 11.67 1.41 6.00
N ILE A 62 11.69 0.22 5.40
CA ILE A 62 12.26 -1.00 5.98
C ILE A 62 13.34 -1.50 5.03
N ASP A 63 14.60 -1.52 5.50
CA ASP A 63 15.70 -2.12 4.76
C ASP A 63 15.61 -3.64 4.85
N LEU A 64 15.44 -4.28 3.70
CA LEU A 64 15.29 -5.73 3.63
C LEU A 64 16.64 -6.46 3.74
N ALA A 65 16.66 -7.56 4.46
CA ALA A 65 17.85 -8.44 4.57
C ALA A 65 18.12 -9.23 3.29
N ALA A 66 17.11 -9.40 2.44
CA ALA A 66 17.24 -10.00 1.12
C ALA A 66 16.29 -9.29 0.14
N PRO A 67 16.65 -9.17 -1.14
CA PRO A 67 15.78 -8.59 -2.16
C PRO A 67 14.48 -9.38 -2.30
N VAL A 68 13.39 -8.69 -2.63
CA VAL A 68 12.07 -9.27 -2.89
C VAL A 68 11.51 -8.77 -4.21
N SER A 69 10.75 -9.61 -4.90
CA SER A 69 10.07 -9.23 -6.15
C SER A 69 8.78 -8.48 -5.87
N HIS A 70 8.50 -7.46 -6.66
CA HIS A 70 7.21 -6.76 -6.62
C HIS A 70 6.15 -7.59 -7.34
N ILE A 71 5.11 -7.98 -6.61
CA ILE A 71 4.07 -8.91 -7.11
C ILE A 71 3.30 -8.38 -8.34
N TRP A 72 3.15 -7.08 -8.51
CA TRP A 72 2.46 -6.52 -9.66
C TRP A 72 3.18 -6.79 -10.98
N TYR A 73 4.51 -6.74 -10.97
CA TYR A 73 5.32 -6.99 -12.17
C TYR A 73 5.49 -8.47 -12.46
N PHE A 74 5.36 -9.31 -11.42
CA PHE A 74 5.43 -10.76 -11.53
C PHE A 74 4.06 -11.39 -11.89
N LYS A 75 3.00 -11.11 -11.12
CA LYS A 75 1.64 -11.70 -11.28
C LYS A 75 0.69 -10.86 -12.14
N GLY A 76 1.15 -9.79 -12.75
CA GLY A 76 0.37 -9.05 -13.75
C GLY A 76 0.05 -9.93 -14.97
N ILE A 77 -0.99 -9.57 -15.71
CA ILE A 77 -1.35 -10.23 -16.98
C ILE A 77 -1.28 -9.18 -18.08
N PRO A 78 -0.28 -9.26 -18.98
CA PRO A 78 0.87 -10.17 -18.96
C PRO A 78 1.91 -9.82 -17.89
N SER A 79 2.71 -10.81 -17.46
CA SER A 79 3.82 -10.59 -16.52
C SER A 79 4.91 -9.74 -17.18
N ARG A 80 5.14 -8.54 -16.68
CA ARG A 80 6.17 -7.63 -17.21
C ARG A 80 7.57 -8.21 -17.03
N MET A 81 7.82 -8.77 -15.85
CA MET A 81 9.09 -9.44 -15.55
C MET A 81 9.31 -10.68 -16.42
N GLY A 82 8.27 -11.47 -16.64
CA GLY A 82 8.33 -12.63 -17.52
C GLY A 82 8.60 -12.26 -18.98
N LEU A 83 8.01 -11.17 -19.49
CA LEU A 83 8.22 -10.71 -20.87
C LEU A 83 9.65 -10.21 -21.10
N ILE A 84 10.20 -9.42 -20.20
CA ILE A 84 11.55 -8.86 -20.36
C ILE A 84 12.63 -9.94 -20.23
N LEU A 85 12.47 -10.90 -19.32
CA LEU A 85 13.39 -12.02 -19.15
C LEU A 85 13.19 -13.15 -20.16
N ASP A 86 12.11 -13.12 -20.92
CA ASP A 86 11.66 -14.21 -21.79
C ASP A 86 11.41 -15.54 -21.05
N LEU A 87 10.89 -15.44 -19.82
CA LEU A 87 10.55 -16.58 -18.97
C LEU A 87 9.04 -16.73 -18.83
N SER A 88 8.57 -17.99 -18.77
CA SER A 88 7.16 -18.23 -18.48
C SER A 88 6.81 -17.82 -17.03
N PRO A 89 5.58 -17.36 -16.76
CA PRO A 89 5.18 -17.03 -15.40
C PRO A 89 5.31 -18.20 -14.41
N ARG A 90 5.08 -19.43 -14.87
CA ARG A 90 5.24 -20.64 -14.04
C ARG A 90 6.71 -20.90 -13.68
N THR A 91 7.59 -20.72 -14.64
CA THR A 91 9.03 -20.87 -14.46
C THR A 91 9.56 -19.82 -13.48
N LEU A 92 9.16 -18.57 -13.71
CA LEU A 92 9.54 -17.44 -12.84
C LEU A 92 9.03 -17.63 -11.40
N GLU A 93 7.80 -18.15 -11.22
CA GLU A 93 7.26 -18.46 -9.91
C GLU A 93 8.10 -19.49 -9.14
N LYS A 94 8.51 -20.57 -9.82
CA LYS A 94 9.37 -21.59 -9.19
C LYS A 94 10.69 -21.04 -8.69
N VAL A 95 11.29 -20.12 -9.44
CA VAL A 95 12.56 -19.49 -9.04
C VAL A 95 12.36 -18.50 -7.91
N LEU A 96 11.38 -17.59 -8.01
CA LEU A 96 11.12 -16.55 -7.01
C LEU A 96 10.75 -17.12 -5.63
N TYR A 97 10.06 -18.26 -5.60
CA TYR A 97 9.62 -18.90 -4.35
C TYR A 97 10.46 -20.09 -3.93
N PHE A 98 11.71 -20.13 -4.38
CA PHE A 98 12.73 -21.10 -3.93
C PHE A 98 12.39 -22.58 -4.18
N ALA A 99 11.61 -22.87 -5.23
CA ALA A 99 11.28 -24.22 -5.65
C ALA A 99 12.27 -24.81 -6.68
N SER A 100 12.96 -23.95 -7.42
CA SER A 100 13.90 -24.37 -8.47
C SER A 100 15.04 -23.37 -8.59
N TYR A 101 16.17 -23.86 -9.10
CA TYR A 101 17.34 -23.04 -9.43
C TYR A 101 17.23 -22.44 -10.82
N ILE A 102 17.90 -21.33 -11.06
CA ILE A 102 18.09 -20.74 -12.39
C ILE A 102 19.58 -20.58 -12.67
N VAL A 103 20.00 -20.95 -13.88
CA VAL A 103 21.39 -20.82 -14.31
C VAL A 103 21.68 -19.35 -14.60
N LEU A 104 22.62 -18.78 -13.83
CA LEU A 104 23.10 -17.41 -13.98
C LEU A 104 24.32 -17.33 -14.89
N ASP A 105 25.18 -18.32 -14.77
CA ASP A 105 26.34 -18.48 -15.63
C ASP A 105 26.53 -19.97 -15.97
N LYS A 106 26.52 -20.29 -17.25
CA LYS A 106 26.66 -21.67 -17.72
C LYS A 106 28.10 -22.18 -17.67
N GLY A 107 29.09 -21.29 -17.60
CA GLY A 107 30.50 -21.66 -17.71
C GLY A 107 30.78 -22.54 -18.92
N GLU A 108 31.64 -23.55 -18.75
CA GLU A 108 32.02 -24.57 -19.77
C GLU A 108 31.12 -25.82 -19.67
N THR A 109 29.83 -25.68 -19.47
CA THR A 109 28.87 -26.79 -19.33
C THR A 109 27.87 -26.83 -20.47
N ASP A 110 27.17 -27.97 -20.61
CA ASP A 110 26.07 -28.12 -21.59
C ASP A 110 24.76 -27.41 -21.17
N LEU A 111 24.75 -26.71 -20.04
CA LEU A 111 23.61 -25.98 -19.55
C LEU A 111 23.32 -24.74 -20.40
N GLN A 112 22.07 -24.33 -20.43
CA GLN A 112 21.68 -23.10 -21.12
C GLN A 112 21.54 -21.93 -20.13
N TYR A 113 21.88 -20.74 -20.56
CA TYR A 113 21.65 -19.51 -19.81
C TYR A 113 20.15 -19.35 -19.53
N LYS A 114 19.78 -18.99 -18.30
CA LYS A 114 18.41 -18.93 -17.77
C LYS A 114 17.67 -20.29 -17.75
N GLN A 115 18.36 -21.39 -17.89
CA GLN A 115 17.73 -22.71 -17.70
C GLN A 115 17.32 -22.89 -16.25
N VAL A 116 16.14 -23.47 -16.02
CA VAL A 116 15.63 -23.75 -14.67
C VAL A 116 15.86 -25.21 -14.37
N LEU A 117 16.48 -25.47 -13.23
CA LEU A 117 16.84 -26.80 -12.73
C LEU A 117 16.03 -27.11 -11.46
N SER A 118 15.50 -28.30 -11.39
CA SER A 118 14.99 -28.87 -10.14
C SER A 118 16.15 -29.17 -9.17
N GLU A 119 15.84 -29.49 -7.91
CA GLU A 119 16.87 -29.88 -6.94
C GLU A 119 17.67 -31.10 -7.41
N GLN A 120 16.98 -32.10 -8.00
CA GLN A 120 17.62 -33.30 -8.52
C GLN A 120 18.55 -32.98 -9.70
N GLU A 121 18.08 -32.25 -10.71
CA GLU A 121 18.87 -31.84 -11.87
C GLU A 121 20.08 -30.99 -11.45
N TYR A 122 19.92 -30.17 -10.41
CA TYR A 122 21.03 -29.40 -9.86
C TYR A 122 22.10 -30.29 -9.22
N GLN A 123 21.71 -31.31 -8.46
CA GLN A 123 22.64 -32.25 -7.86
C GLN A 123 23.40 -33.05 -8.94
N GLU A 124 22.70 -33.56 -9.93
CA GLU A 124 23.31 -34.28 -11.08
C GLU A 124 24.29 -33.38 -11.85
N ALA A 125 23.91 -32.11 -12.10
CA ALA A 125 24.77 -31.13 -12.74
C ALA A 125 26.03 -30.84 -11.89
N ARG A 126 25.86 -30.74 -10.56
CA ARG A 126 26.96 -30.49 -9.63
C ARG A 126 27.92 -31.67 -9.53
N GLU A 127 27.41 -32.90 -9.58
CA GLU A 127 28.23 -34.11 -9.64
C GLU A 127 29.04 -34.19 -10.95
N LYS A 128 28.43 -33.78 -12.08
CA LYS A 128 29.06 -33.86 -13.39
C LYS A 128 30.08 -32.74 -13.64
N TRP A 129 29.77 -31.50 -13.25
CA TRP A 129 30.57 -30.31 -13.60
C TRP A 129 31.17 -29.57 -12.38
N GLY A 130 30.86 -29.98 -11.16
CA GLY A 130 31.38 -29.36 -9.93
C GLY A 130 30.98 -27.88 -9.79
N SER A 131 31.97 -27.01 -9.74
CA SER A 131 31.82 -25.57 -9.59
C SER A 131 31.97 -24.78 -10.90
N ALA A 132 31.93 -25.44 -12.06
CA ALA A 132 32.14 -24.81 -13.36
C ALA A 132 30.95 -23.92 -13.84
N PHE A 133 29.86 -23.95 -13.14
CA PHE A 133 28.67 -23.15 -13.44
C PHE A 133 28.11 -22.46 -12.19
N ARG A 134 27.32 -21.42 -12.36
CA ARG A 134 26.69 -20.68 -11.26
C ARG A 134 25.17 -20.66 -11.42
N VAL A 135 24.50 -21.00 -10.34
CA VAL A 135 23.03 -20.97 -10.23
C VAL A 135 22.61 -20.14 -9.04
N GLY A 136 21.35 -19.76 -9.03
CA GLY A 136 20.78 -19.05 -7.90
C GLY A 136 19.29 -19.30 -7.75
N MET A 137 18.71 -18.82 -6.67
CA MET A 137 17.28 -18.89 -6.36
C MET A 137 16.77 -17.54 -5.86
N GLY A 138 15.47 -17.35 -5.97
CA GLY A 138 14.77 -16.19 -5.40
C GLY A 138 14.94 -14.91 -6.19
N ALA A 139 14.48 -13.81 -5.59
CA ALA A 139 14.47 -12.50 -6.22
C ALA A 139 15.89 -11.94 -6.49
N GLU A 140 16.88 -12.33 -5.70
CA GLU A 140 18.28 -11.95 -5.87
C GLU A 140 18.83 -12.40 -7.22
N SER A 141 18.57 -13.66 -7.60
CA SER A 141 18.96 -14.20 -8.90
C SER A 141 18.25 -13.53 -10.07
N ILE A 142 16.98 -13.23 -9.89
CA ILE A 142 16.22 -12.51 -10.91
C ILE A 142 16.71 -11.06 -11.05
N GLN A 143 17.10 -10.43 -9.96
CA GLN A 143 17.70 -9.09 -9.98
C GLN A 143 18.99 -9.08 -10.81
N GLU A 144 19.86 -10.05 -10.61
CA GLU A 144 21.10 -10.19 -11.38
C GLU A 144 20.84 -10.37 -12.88
N LEU A 145 19.86 -11.22 -13.22
CA LEU A 145 19.46 -11.40 -14.62
C LEU A 145 18.87 -10.11 -15.24
N LEU A 146 18.12 -9.32 -14.46
CA LEU A 146 17.56 -8.06 -14.92
C LEU A 146 18.64 -6.98 -15.11
N GLN A 147 19.67 -6.97 -14.24
CA GLN A 147 20.81 -6.06 -14.35
C GLN A 147 21.67 -6.35 -15.59
N ALA A 148 21.74 -7.61 -15.99
CA ALA A 148 22.52 -8.05 -17.15
C ALA A 148 21.86 -7.70 -18.51
N ILE A 149 20.63 -7.21 -18.52
CA ILE A 149 19.89 -6.87 -19.75
C ILE A 149 20.39 -5.52 -20.30
N ASP A 150 20.89 -5.54 -21.53
CA ASP A 150 21.10 -4.34 -22.34
C ASP A 150 19.82 -4.08 -23.16
N LEU A 151 19.10 -3.02 -22.79
CA LEU A 151 17.81 -2.68 -23.41
C LEU A 151 17.94 -2.28 -24.89
N ASP A 152 19.04 -1.65 -25.28
CA ASP A 152 19.24 -1.22 -26.65
C ASP A 152 19.50 -2.41 -27.57
N LYS A 153 20.37 -3.31 -27.13
CA LYS A 153 20.66 -4.55 -27.84
C LYS A 153 19.45 -5.46 -27.95
N GLU A 154 18.71 -5.65 -26.85
CA GLU A 154 17.47 -6.45 -26.82
C GLU A 154 16.41 -5.86 -27.79
N TYR A 155 16.29 -4.53 -27.86
CA TYR A 155 15.40 -3.84 -28.77
C TYR A 155 15.75 -4.11 -30.23
N GLU A 156 17.03 -4.01 -30.61
CA GLU A 156 17.50 -4.26 -31.97
C GLU A 156 17.29 -5.74 -32.40
N GLU A 157 17.59 -6.69 -31.50
CA GLU A 157 17.37 -8.12 -31.73
C GLU A 157 15.88 -8.45 -31.92
N LEU A 158 15.01 -7.86 -31.12
CA LEU A 158 13.56 -8.04 -31.23
C LEU A 158 13.01 -7.41 -32.51
N GLN A 159 13.47 -6.25 -32.91
CA GLN A 159 13.10 -5.62 -34.19
C GLN A 159 13.54 -6.46 -35.39
N ALA A 160 14.75 -6.96 -35.37
CA ALA A 160 15.25 -7.87 -36.43
C ALA A 160 14.41 -9.15 -36.49
N GLY A 161 14.10 -9.74 -35.33
CA GLY A 161 13.28 -10.94 -35.23
C GLY A 161 11.82 -10.74 -35.70
N LEU A 162 11.30 -9.52 -35.64
CA LEU A 162 9.94 -9.20 -36.06
C LEU A 162 9.75 -9.31 -37.60
N LYS A 163 10.80 -8.97 -38.37
CA LYS A 163 10.76 -8.98 -39.84
C LYS A 163 10.50 -10.37 -40.42
N GLY A 164 10.89 -11.45 -39.76
CA GLY A 164 10.72 -12.84 -40.20
C GLY A 164 9.68 -13.64 -39.41
N ALA A 165 9.02 -13.06 -38.43
CA ALA A 165 8.09 -13.77 -37.56
C ALA A 165 6.63 -13.68 -38.02
N THR A 166 5.90 -14.78 -37.88
CA THR A 166 4.45 -14.89 -38.22
C THR A 166 3.67 -15.50 -37.07
N GLY A 167 2.34 -15.31 -37.05
CA GLY A 167 1.45 -15.92 -36.07
C GLY A 167 1.76 -15.62 -34.62
N GLN A 168 1.76 -16.63 -33.77
CA GLN A 168 1.96 -16.49 -32.31
C GLN A 168 3.37 -16.00 -31.95
N LYS A 169 4.39 -16.37 -32.73
CA LYS A 169 5.77 -15.92 -32.53
C LYS A 169 5.86 -14.39 -32.67
N ARG A 170 5.23 -13.85 -33.71
CA ARG A 170 5.14 -12.39 -33.93
C ARG A 170 4.43 -11.69 -32.76
N ALA A 171 3.28 -12.21 -32.30
CA ALA A 171 2.54 -11.63 -31.19
C ALA A 171 3.36 -11.60 -29.89
N ARG A 172 4.17 -12.62 -29.61
CA ARG A 172 5.07 -12.66 -28.46
C ARG A 172 6.18 -11.62 -28.58
N ILE A 173 6.82 -11.50 -29.75
CA ILE A 173 7.86 -10.50 -30.00
C ILE A 173 7.31 -9.09 -29.83
N VAL A 174 6.13 -8.78 -30.35
CA VAL A 174 5.48 -7.47 -30.21
C VAL A 174 5.28 -7.13 -28.75
N LYS A 175 4.72 -8.05 -27.94
CA LYS A 175 4.51 -7.82 -26.50
C LYS A 175 5.82 -7.58 -25.73
N ARG A 176 6.89 -8.30 -26.09
CA ARG A 176 8.21 -8.08 -25.50
C ARG A 176 8.77 -6.72 -25.92
N LEU A 177 8.67 -6.38 -27.20
CA LEU A 177 9.14 -5.11 -27.75
C LEU A 177 8.46 -3.91 -27.05
N GLU A 178 7.14 -3.96 -26.84
CA GLU A 178 6.40 -2.93 -26.10
C GLU A 178 6.97 -2.70 -24.69
N VAL A 179 7.33 -3.76 -23.98
CA VAL A 179 7.90 -3.65 -22.62
C VAL A 179 9.31 -3.08 -22.66
N VAL A 180 10.16 -3.55 -23.57
CA VAL A 180 11.54 -3.05 -23.73
C VAL A 180 11.53 -1.58 -24.13
N GLU A 181 10.68 -1.19 -25.08
CA GLU A 181 10.52 0.20 -25.51
C GLU A 181 10.03 1.12 -24.38
N ALA A 182 9.08 0.64 -23.57
CA ALA A 182 8.60 1.37 -22.40
C ALA A 182 9.72 1.62 -21.36
N PHE A 183 10.60 0.64 -21.12
CA PHE A 183 11.77 0.84 -20.26
C PHE A 183 12.77 1.84 -20.85
N ARG A 184 13.06 1.73 -22.14
CA ARG A 184 13.97 2.68 -22.83
C ARG A 184 13.43 4.11 -22.79
N GLY A 185 12.16 4.29 -23.14
CA GLY A 185 11.53 5.62 -23.23
C GLY A 185 11.35 6.31 -21.86
N SER A 186 11.13 5.53 -20.80
CA SER A 186 10.93 6.07 -19.44
C SER A 186 12.23 6.29 -18.66
N GLY A 187 13.35 5.70 -19.09
CA GLY A 187 14.60 5.71 -18.34
C GLY A 187 14.58 4.85 -17.07
N ASN A 188 13.53 4.05 -16.85
CA ASN A 188 13.46 3.11 -15.76
C ASN A 188 14.35 1.89 -16.01
N LYS A 189 14.95 1.37 -14.96
CA LYS A 189 15.79 0.18 -15.05
C LYS A 189 14.99 -1.08 -14.70
N PRO A 190 15.18 -2.19 -15.47
CA PRO A 190 14.46 -3.43 -15.20
C PRO A 190 14.67 -4.00 -13.80
N GLU A 191 15.87 -3.85 -13.23
CA GLU A 191 16.18 -4.31 -11.88
C GLU A 191 15.37 -3.62 -10.78
N TRP A 192 14.76 -2.47 -11.05
CA TRP A 192 13.89 -1.78 -10.08
C TRP A 192 12.55 -2.50 -9.82
N MET A 193 12.23 -3.51 -10.60
CA MET A 193 11.10 -4.42 -10.29
C MET A 193 11.38 -5.32 -9.08
N ILE A 194 12.64 -5.40 -8.65
CA ILE A 194 13.06 -6.08 -7.43
C ILE A 194 13.34 -5.02 -6.37
N MET A 195 12.78 -5.19 -5.19
CA MET A 195 12.86 -4.23 -4.10
C MET A 195 13.85 -4.68 -3.05
N THR A 196 14.71 -3.78 -2.62
CA THR A 196 15.63 -3.95 -1.48
C THR A 196 15.15 -3.18 -0.25
N VAL A 197 14.25 -2.24 -0.44
CA VAL A 197 13.66 -1.38 0.59
C VAL A 197 12.14 -1.34 0.41
N ILE A 198 11.40 -1.46 1.50
CA ILE A 198 9.94 -1.33 1.51
C ILE A 198 9.57 0.02 2.09
N PRO A 199 8.81 0.87 1.37
CA PRO A 199 8.29 2.10 1.91
C PRO A 199 7.20 1.84 2.94
N VAL A 200 7.21 2.61 4.03
CA VAL A 200 6.18 2.55 5.08
C VAL A 200 5.34 3.81 5.00
N ILE A 201 4.05 3.65 4.78
CA ILE A 201 3.14 4.80 4.67
C ILE A 201 3.00 5.53 6.01
N PRO A 202 2.66 6.83 5.99
CA PRO A 202 2.53 7.63 7.20
C PRO A 202 1.57 7.02 8.24
N PRO A 203 1.82 7.19 9.55
CA PRO A 203 1.02 6.60 10.61
C PRO A 203 -0.45 7.00 10.59
N ASP A 204 -0.76 8.23 10.23
CA ASP A 204 -2.14 8.73 10.20
C ASP A 204 -2.98 8.10 9.09
N LEU A 205 -2.36 7.51 8.07
CA LEU A 205 -3.03 6.74 7.02
C LEU A 205 -3.30 5.28 7.43
N ARG A 206 -2.72 4.83 8.54
CA ARG A 206 -2.91 3.49 9.13
C ARG A 206 -3.06 3.59 10.66
N PRO A 207 -4.08 4.30 11.12
CA PRO A 207 -4.20 4.67 12.54
C PRO A 207 -4.39 3.45 13.45
N MET A 208 -3.93 3.59 14.68
CA MET A 208 -4.24 2.72 15.81
C MET A 208 -4.98 3.56 16.84
N VAL A 209 -6.23 3.20 17.12
CA VAL A 209 -7.13 3.96 18.00
C VAL A 209 -7.48 3.12 19.23
N GLN A 210 -7.42 3.73 20.39
CA GLN A 210 -7.89 3.10 21.62
C GLN A 210 -9.42 3.15 21.70
N LEU A 211 -10.04 2.01 21.90
CA LEU A 211 -11.48 1.88 22.14
C LEU A 211 -11.77 1.96 23.64
N ASP A 212 -13.04 2.20 23.97
CA ASP A 212 -13.54 2.08 25.32
C ASP A 212 -13.24 0.68 25.87
N GLY A 213 -12.75 0.62 27.12
CA GLY A 213 -12.30 -0.63 27.74
C GLY A 213 -10.82 -1.00 27.49
N GLY A 214 -9.99 -0.06 26.98
CA GLY A 214 -8.54 -0.21 26.86
C GLY A 214 -8.05 -1.09 25.71
N ARG A 215 -8.95 -1.58 24.84
CA ARG A 215 -8.59 -2.31 23.62
C ARG A 215 -8.21 -1.36 22.50
N PHE A 216 -7.30 -1.79 21.61
CA PHE A 216 -6.90 -1.03 20.44
C PHE A 216 -7.55 -1.58 19.17
N ALA A 217 -8.12 -0.69 18.37
CA ALA A 217 -8.47 -0.95 16.99
C ALA A 217 -7.33 -0.47 16.08
N THR A 218 -6.88 -1.32 15.19
CA THR A 218 -5.76 -1.01 14.30
C THR A 218 -6.11 -1.29 12.86
N SER A 219 -5.44 -0.57 11.94
CA SER A 219 -5.51 -0.87 10.51
C SER A 219 -4.85 -2.21 10.21
N ASP A 220 -5.39 -2.97 9.26
CA ASP A 220 -4.81 -4.22 8.78
C ASP A 220 -3.38 -4.06 8.26
N LEU A 221 -3.04 -2.88 7.73
CA LEU A 221 -1.69 -2.56 7.26
C LEU A 221 -0.64 -2.66 8.36
N ASN A 222 -0.97 -2.30 9.59
CA ASN A 222 -0.05 -2.40 10.72
C ASN A 222 0.32 -3.86 11.01
N ASP A 223 -0.62 -4.79 10.86
CA ASP A 223 -0.34 -6.22 11.02
C ASP A 223 0.54 -6.74 9.87
N LEU A 224 0.27 -6.32 8.64
CA LEU A 224 1.08 -6.68 7.47
C LEU A 224 2.52 -6.14 7.57
N TYR A 225 2.71 -4.89 7.97
CA TYR A 225 4.04 -4.34 8.22
C TYR A 225 4.76 -5.06 9.37
N ARG A 226 4.07 -5.37 10.46
CA ARG A 226 4.64 -6.12 11.58
C ARG A 226 5.12 -7.51 11.15
N ARG A 227 4.38 -8.21 10.29
CA ARG A 227 4.81 -9.50 9.74
C ARG A 227 6.09 -9.38 8.93
N ILE A 228 6.20 -8.34 8.09
CA ILE A 228 7.42 -8.07 7.33
C ILE A 228 8.60 -7.79 8.26
N ILE A 229 8.46 -6.92 9.24
CA ILE A 229 9.52 -6.56 10.18
C ILE A 229 10.00 -7.81 10.95
N ASN A 230 9.08 -8.63 11.45
CA ASN A 230 9.42 -9.84 12.19
C ASN A 230 10.18 -10.84 11.32
N ARG A 231 9.74 -11.08 10.07
CA ARG A 231 10.43 -11.95 9.12
C ARG A 231 11.80 -11.41 8.72
N ASN A 232 11.88 -10.12 8.47
CA ASN A 232 13.11 -9.44 8.10
C ASN A 232 14.15 -9.52 9.23
N ASN A 233 13.76 -9.22 10.46
CA ASN A 233 14.65 -9.32 11.62
C ASN A 233 15.12 -10.75 11.87
N ARG A 234 14.23 -11.72 11.73
CA ARG A 234 14.56 -13.14 11.84
C ARG A 234 15.55 -13.58 10.77
N LEU A 235 15.32 -13.19 9.51
CA LEU A 235 16.23 -13.48 8.41
C LEU A 235 17.62 -12.88 8.65
N ARG A 236 17.68 -11.61 9.06
CA ARG A 236 18.94 -10.93 9.36
C ARG A 236 19.73 -11.69 10.43
N ARG A 237 19.06 -12.07 11.51
CA ARG A 237 19.67 -12.86 12.58
C ARG A 237 20.18 -14.24 12.11
N LEU A 238 19.42 -14.93 11.24
CA LEU A 238 19.83 -16.20 10.66
C LEU A 238 21.07 -16.06 9.77
N LEU A 239 21.16 -14.99 9.00
CA LEU A 239 22.32 -14.68 8.18
C LEU A 239 23.56 -14.36 9.03
N GLU A 240 23.41 -13.58 10.09
CA GLU A 240 24.49 -13.25 11.04
C GLU A 240 25.02 -14.49 11.77
N LEU A 241 24.15 -15.43 12.09
CA LEU A 241 24.51 -16.69 12.77
C LEU A 241 25.06 -17.78 11.83
N GLY A 242 25.09 -17.55 10.52
CA GLY A 242 25.50 -18.55 9.54
C GLY A 242 24.61 -19.79 9.52
N ALA A 243 23.29 -19.63 9.67
CA ALA A 243 22.34 -20.74 9.70
C ALA A 243 22.38 -21.59 8.41
N PRO A 244 21.97 -22.88 8.48
CA PRO A 244 21.90 -23.76 7.31
C PRO A 244 21.10 -23.14 6.17
N ASP A 245 21.56 -23.33 4.94
CA ASP A 245 20.98 -22.72 3.73
C ASP A 245 19.50 -23.02 3.54
N ILE A 246 19.06 -24.23 3.89
CA ILE A 246 17.65 -24.61 3.78
C ILE A 246 16.73 -23.76 4.69
N ILE A 247 17.21 -23.38 5.88
CA ILE A 247 16.46 -22.53 6.82
C ILE A 247 16.43 -21.08 6.29
N VAL A 248 17.57 -20.59 5.79
CA VAL A 248 17.69 -19.26 5.21
C VAL A 248 16.77 -19.11 3.99
N ARG A 249 16.76 -20.08 3.08
CA ARG A 249 15.87 -20.11 1.91
C ARG A 249 14.39 -20.05 2.31
N ASN A 250 14.02 -20.85 3.30
CA ASN A 250 12.63 -20.85 3.78
C ASN A 250 12.23 -19.50 4.37
N GLU A 251 13.10 -18.85 5.13
CA GLU A 251 12.82 -17.53 5.70
C GLU A 251 12.79 -16.44 4.62
N LYS A 252 13.67 -16.51 3.62
CA LYS A 252 13.62 -15.63 2.42
C LYS A 252 12.29 -15.79 1.67
N ARG A 253 11.80 -17.01 1.49
CA ARG A 253 10.51 -17.30 0.88
C ARG A 253 9.37 -16.70 1.69
N MET A 254 9.38 -16.85 3.02
CA MET A 254 8.37 -16.30 3.91
C MET A 254 8.38 -14.76 3.92
N LEU A 255 9.56 -14.13 3.80
CA LEU A 255 9.67 -12.69 3.64
C LEU A 255 9.06 -12.23 2.31
N GLN A 256 9.35 -12.93 1.21
CA GLN A 256 8.73 -12.66 -0.09
C GLN A 256 7.20 -12.74 -0.01
N GLU A 257 6.66 -13.77 0.62
CA GLU A 257 5.21 -13.92 0.80
C GLU A 257 4.61 -12.83 1.69
N ALA A 258 5.30 -12.39 2.73
CA ALA A 258 4.84 -11.29 3.59
C ALA A 258 4.77 -9.95 2.84
N VAL A 259 5.74 -9.68 1.97
CA VAL A 259 5.73 -8.48 1.11
C VAL A 259 4.63 -8.56 0.06
N ASP A 260 4.41 -9.72 -0.55
CA ASP A 260 3.31 -9.95 -1.49
C ASP A 260 1.96 -9.66 -0.84
N ALA A 261 1.75 -10.12 0.39
CA ALA A 261 0.52 -9.85 1.14
C ALA A 261 0.33 -8.37 1.47
N LEU A 262 1.38 -7.62 1.76
CA LEU A 262 1.29 -6.17 1.97
C LEU A 262 0.83 -5.44 0.72
N ILE A 263 1.36 -5.79 -0.45
CA ILE A 263 1.08 -5.09 -1.70
C ILE A 263 -0.27 -5.51 -2.27
N ASP A 264 -0.52 -6.80 -2.44
CA ASP A 264 -1.76 -7.35 -3.02
C ASP A 264 -2.11 -8.71 -2.40
N ASN A 265 -2.76 -8.69 -1.26
CA ASN A 265 -3.12 -9.89 -0.52
C ASN A 265 -4.11 -10.77 -1.31
N GLY A 266 -3.80 -12.05 -1.44
CA GLY A 266 -4.61 -13.01 -2.19
C GLY A 266 -4.33 -13.07 -3.70
N ARG A 267 -3.38 -12.27 -4.21
CA ARG A 267 -2.95 -12.33 -5.62
C ARG A 267 -2.26 -13.67 -5.97
N ARG A 268 -1.54 -14.21 -5.01
CA ARG A 268 -0.85 -15.49 -5.08
C ARG A 268 -1.30 -16.41 -3.95
N GLY A 269 -2.07 -17.44 -4.27
CA GLY A 269 -2.53 -18.43 -3.31
C GLY A 269 -3.61 -17.92 -2.34
N ARG A 270 -3.68 -18.52 -1.17
CA ARG A 270 -4.65 -18.14 -0.14
C ARG A 270 -4.28 -16.81 0.50
N PRO A 271 -5.24 -15.90 0.69
CA PRO A 271 -4.98 -14.64 1.35
C PRO A 271 -4.58 -14.84 2.81
N VAL A 272 -3.71 -13.97 3.31
CA VAL A 272 -3.38 -13.88 4.72
C VAL A 272 -4.60 -13.35 5.47
N THR A 273 -4.98 -14.03 6.55
CA THR A 273 -6.18 -13.72 7.34
C THR A 273 -5.83 -13.19 8.72
N GLY A 274 -6.73 -12.41 9.25
CA GLY A 274 -6.74 -11.93 10.63
C GLY A 274 -7.73 -12.69 11.51
N PRO A 275 -8.09 -12.14 12.67
CA PRO A 275 -9.10 -12.70 13.56
C PRO A 275 -10.44 -12.91 12.82
N GLY A 276 -11.11 -14.03 13.10
CA GLY A 276 -12.36 -14.40 12.44
C GLY A 276 -12.20 -14.86 10.99
N ASN A 277 -11.00 -15.29 10.60
CA ASN A 277 -10.67 -15.77 9.24
C ASN A 277 -10.97 -14.77 8.11
N ARG A 278 -11.05 -13.48 8.43
CA ARG A 278 -11.22 -12.38 7.47
C ARG A 278 -9.89 -12.08 6.78
N ALA A 279 -9.88 -11.99 5.45
CA ALA A 279 -8.71 -11.56 4.71
C ALA A 279 -8.28 -10.14 5.10
N LEU A 280 -6.98 -9.93 5.33
CA LEU A 280 -6.43 -8.62 5.64
C LEU A 280 -6.45 -7.73 4.40
N LYS A 281 -6.80 -6.46 4.59
CA LYS A 281 -6.86 -5.45 3.53
C LYS A 281 -5.46 -4.94 3.19
N SER A 282 -4.99 -5.25 1.98
CA SER A 282 -3.69 -4.83 1.46
C SER A 282 -3.69 -3.40 0.90
N LEU A 283 -2.53 -2.91 0.48
CA LEU A 283 -2.41 -1.61 -0.19
C LEU A 283 -3.23 -1.55 -1.49
N SER A 284 -3.22 -2.60 -2.30
CA SER A 284 -4.05 -2.69 -3.50
C SER A 284 -5.54 -2.60 -3.20
N ASP A 285 -5.99 -3.25 -2.12
CA ASP A 285 -7.40 -3.24 -1.71
C ASP A 285 -7.86 -1.87 -1.21
N MET A 286 -6.95 -1.01 -0.79
CA MET A 286 -7.25 0.38 -0.44
C MET A 286 -7.57 1.24 -1.66
N LEU A 287 -7.15 0.84 -2.84
CA LEU A 287 -7.34 1.60 -4.09
C LEU A 287 -8.47 1.06 -4.95
N LYS A 288 -8.61 -0.27 -5.01
CA LYS A 288 -9.56 -0.95 -5.90
C LYS A 288 -10.93 -1.24 -5.25
N GLY A 289 -11.93 -1.50 -6.08
CA GLY A 289 -13.26 -1.92 -5.68
C GLY A 289 -14.16 -0.80 -5.17
N LYS A 290 -15.36 -1.17 -4.71
CA LYS A 290 -16.41 -0.24 -4.26
C LYS A 290 -16.00 0.60 -3.06
N SER A 291 -15.21 0.02 -2.15
CA SER A 291 -14.73 0.67 -0.92
C SER A 291 -13.30 1.21 -1.06
N GLY A 292 -12.75 1.22 -2.26
CA GLY A 292 -11.44 1.77 -2.55
C GLY A 292 -11.44 3.29 -2.70
N ARG A 293 -10.24 3.86 -2.66
CA ARG A 293 -10.03 5.31 -2.69
C ARG A 293 -10.66 5.98 -3.91
N PHE A 294 -10.56 5.37 -5.09
CA PHE A 294 -11.10 5.94 -6.31
C PHE A 294 -12.62 6.08 -6.27
N ARG A 295 -13.34 5.01 -5.96
CA ARG A 295 -14.81 5.00 -5.99
C ARG A 295 -15.45 5.61 -4.76
N GLN A 296 -14.83 5.53 -3.60
CA GLN A 296 -15.43 5.99 -2.34
C GLN A 296 -15.09 7.43 -1.99
N ASN A 297 -13.92 7.93 -2.38
CA ASN A 297 -13.44 9.23 -1.92
C ASN A 297 -13.09 10.23 -3.03
N LEU A 298 -12.82 9.76 -4.26
CA LEU A 298 -12.42 10.61 -5.38
C LEU A 298 -13.54 10.86 -6.40
N LEU A 299 -14.21 9.80 -6.87
CA LEU A 299 -15.34 9.92 -7.80
C LEU A 299 -16.61 10.43 -7.14
N GLY A 300 -16.71 10.30 -5.83
CA GLY A 300 -17.82 10.82 -5.04
C GLY A 300 -17.42 10.92 -3.58
N LYS A 301 -17.93 11.92 -2.89
CA LYS A 301 -17.71 12.16 -1.47
C LYS A 301 -19.03 12.33 -0.76
N ARG A 302 -19.08 12.01 0.53
CA ARG A 302 -20.19 12.45 1.38
C ARG A 302 -20.04 13.96 1.60
N VAL A 303 -21.13 14.67 1.43
CA VAL A 303 -21.17 16.13 1.57
C VAL A 303 -22.19 16.51 2.64
N ASP A 304 -21.97 17.66 3.26
CA ASP A 304 -22.93 18.25 4.19
C ASP A 304 -24.16 18.77 3.44
N TYR A 305 -25.24 19.07 4.15
CA TYR A 305 -26.50 19.56 3.62
C TYR A 305 -27.12 18.63 2.57
N SER A 306 -27.00 17.36 2.75
CA SER A 306 -27.55 16.32 1.88
C SER A 306 -28.25 15.23 2.68
N GLY A 307 -29.29 14.66 2.11
CA GLY A 307 -30.05 13.58 2.70
C GLY A 307 -30.55 12.58 1.65
N ARG A 308 -31.03 11.45 2.12
CA ARG A 308 -31.60 10.40 1.28
C ARG A 308 -32.83 9.81 1.93
N SER A 309 -33.90 9.66 1.17
CA SER A 309 -35.14 9.02 1.62
C SER A 309 -35.79 8.24 0.50
N VAL A 310 -36.81 7.50 0.83
CA VAL A 310 -37.68 6.83 -0.14
C VAL A 310 -38.53 7.89 -0.83
N ILE A 311 -38.68 7.78 -2.14
CA ILE A 311 -39.59 8.63 -2.93
C ILE A 311 -40.94 7.93 -3.11
N VAL A 312 -41.99 8.69 -2.93
CA VAL A 312 -43.38 8.23 -3.09
C VAL A 312 -44.14 9.16 -4.04
N VAL A 313 -45.30 8.74 -4.48
CA VAL A 313 -46.18 9.57 -5.35
C VAL A 313 -46.68 10.78 -4.60
N GLY A 314 -46.81 11.91 -5.31
CA GLY A 314 -47.38 13.16 -4.81
C GLY A 314 -48.29 13.75 -5.88
N PRO A 315 -49.55 13.26 -6.03
CA PRO A 315 -50.43 13.67 -7.13
C PRO A 315 -50.83 15.16 -7.10
N GLU A 316 -50.70 15.78 -5.94
CA GLU A 316 -51.01 17.20 -5.73
C GLU A 316 -49.88 18.14 -6.17
N LEU A 317 -48.68 17.61 -6.36
CA LEU A 317 -47.49 18.38 -6.70
C LEU A 317 -47.41 18.62 -8.21
N LYS A 318 -46.98 19.82 -8.58
CA LYS A 318 -46.61 20.13 -9.96
C LYS A 318 -45.32 19.46 -10.35
N ILE A 319 -45.05 19.31 -11.65
CA ILE A 319 -43.88 18.58 -12.17
C ILE A 319 -42.53 19.13 -11.69
N TYR A 320 -42.47 20.38 -11.33
CA TYR A 320 -41.30 21.09 -10.81
C TYR A 320 -41.25 21.17 -9.28
N GLN A 321 -42.25 20.60 -8.58
CA GLN A 321 -42.31 20.59 -7.11
C GLN A 321 -41.94 19.23 -6.54
N CYS A 322 -41.31 19.23 -5.38
CA CYS A 322 -41.15 18.07 -4.54
C CYS A 322 -41.54 18.38 -3.09
N GLY A 323 -42.11 17.42 -2.41
CA GLY A 323 -42.41 17.51 -0.98
C GLY A 323 -41.24 16.92 -0.17
N LEU A 324 -40.76 17.65 0.80
CA LEU A 324 -39.72 17.20 1.72
C LEU A 324 -40.30 17.07 3.13
N PRO A 325 -40.04 15.97 3.88
CA PRO A 325 -40.46 15.85 5.28
C PRO A 325 -39.89 17.01 6.12
N LYS A 326 -40.75 17.61 6.95
CA LYS A 326 -40.37 18.77 7.79
C LYS A 326 -39.13 18.52 8.65
N GLU A 327 -39.02 17.34 9.23
CA GLU A 327 -37.88 16.97 10.07
C GLU A 327 -36.57 16.90 9.28
N MET A 328 -36.62 16.44 8.05
CA MET A 328 -35.42 16.44 7.17
C MET A 328 -35.07 17.87 6.75
N ALA A 329 -36.10 18.69 6.42
CA ALA A 329 -35.89 20.08 6.03
C ALA A 329 -35.19 20.88 7.13
N ILE A 330 -35.66 20.76 8.38
CA ILE A 330 -35.06 21.51 9.50
C ILE A 330 -33.60 21.12 9.78
N GLU A 331 -33.25 19.85 9.64
CA GLU A 331 -31.87 19.42 9.80
C GLU A 331 -30.95 19.88 8.67
N LEU A 332 -31.43 19.86 7.43
CA LEU A 332 -30.67 20.33 6.26
C LEU A 332 -30.44 21.84 6.30
N PHE A 333 -31.44 22.60 6.69
CA PHE A 333 -31.41 24.08 6.70
C PHE A 333 -31.07 24.68 8.07
N LYS A 334 -30.72 23.84 9.06
CA LYS A 334 -30.43 24.25 10.45
C LYS A 334 -29.53 25.47 10.60
N PRO A 335 -28.36 25.57 9.95
CA PRO A 335 -27.50 26.75 10.08
C PRO A 335 -28.15 28.03 9.53
N PHE A 336 -28.90 27.92 8.44
CA PHE A 336 -29.56 29.04 7.79
C PHE A 336 -30.73 29.54 8.65
N VAL A 337 -31.53 28.63 9.18
CA VAL A 337 -32.62 28.97 10.12
C VAL A 337 -32.08 29.62 11.39
N MET A 338 -30.99 29.09 11.94
CA MET A 338 -30.33 29.67 13.12
C MET A 338 -29.82 31.09 12.83
N LYS A 339 -29.27 31.34 11.65
CA LYS A 339 -28.81 32.67 11.23
C LYS A 339 -29.98 33.64 11.18
N GLU A 340 -31.09 33.27 10.53
CA GLU A 340 -32.25 34.13 10.39
C GLU A 340 -32.99 34.39 11.73
N LEU A 341 -33.09 33.39 12.61
CA LEU A 341 -33.62 33.56 13.97
C LEU A 341 -32.84 34.62 14.79
N VAL A 342 -31.53 34.68 14.61
CA VAL A 342 -30.71 35.70 15.26
C VAL A 342 -30.85 37.05 14.55
N ALA A 343 -30.87 37.06 13.23
CA ALA A 343 -31.02 38.30 12.45
C ALA A 343 -32.38 39.02 12.70
N ASN A 344 -33.45 38.24 12.81
CA ASN A 344 -34.80 38.74 13.08
C ASN A 344 -35.03 39.09 14.56
N GLY A 345 -34.04 38.91 15.42
CA GLY A 345 -34.13 39.21 16.85
C GLY A 345 -34.96 38.21 17.67
N THR A 346 -35.50 37.17 17.05
CA THR A 346 -36.27 36.12 17.75
C THR A 346 -35.39 35.32 18.70
N ALA A 347 -34.12 35.14 18.36
CA ALA A 347 -33.13 34.55 19.23
C ALA A 347 -32.03 35.56 19.59
N HIS A 348 -31.67 35.63 20.85
CA HIS A 348 -30.67 36.60 21.33
C HIS A 348 -29.22 36.21 20.96
N ASN A 349 -28.98 34.94 20.74
CA ASN A 349 -27.65 34.43 20.34
C ASN A 349 -27.78 33.06 19.65
N ILE A 350 -26.71 32.59 19.01
CA ILE A 350 -26.64 31.30 18.33
C ILE A 350 -26.97 30.12 19.25
N LYS A 351 -26.61 30.20 20.53
CA LYS A 351 -26.88 29.15 21.52
C LYS A 351 -28.40 29.03 21.81
N ASN A 352 -29.08 30.15 21.86
CA ASN A 352 -30.51 30.20 22.01
C ASN A 352 -31.23 29.72 20.73
N ALA A 353 -30.79 30.20 19.57
CA ALA A 353 -31.30 29.73 18.27
C ALA A 353 -31.19 28.22 18.12
N LYS A 354 -30.05 27.63 18.49
CA LYS A 354 -29.88 26.20 18.48
C LYS A 354 -30.87 25.45 19.37
N LYS A 355 -31.13 25.95 20.59
CA LYS A 355 -32.14 25.36 21.50
C LYS A 355 -33.56 25.49 20.95
N MET A 356 -33.90 26.59 20.31
CA MET A 356 -35.20 26.77 19.67
C MET A 356 -35.44 25.79 18.54
N VAL A 357 -34.43 25.57 17.68
CA VAL A 357 -34.47 24.59 16.60
C VAL A 357 -34.56 23.15 17.15
N GLU A 358 -33.77 22.81 18.16
CA GLU A 358 -33.82 21.47 18.80
C GLU A 358 -35.17 21.20 19.49
N ARG A 359 -35.85 22.21 19.95
CA ARG A 359 -37.21 22.11 20.56
C ARG A 359 -38.35 22.24 19.57
N LEU A 360 -38.08 22.45 18.29
CA LEU A 360 -39.05 22.61 17.20
C LEU A 360 -40.14 23.63 17.53
N GLN A 361 -39.73 24.80 18.04
CA GLN A 361 -40.68 25.88 18.37
C GLN A 361 -41.40 26.37 17.14
N THR A 362 -42.61 26.96 17.33
CA THR A 362 -43.49 27.35 16.23
C THR A 362 -42.81 28.37 15.29
N GLU A 363 -42.09 29.32 15.86
CA GLU A 363 -41.38 30.38 15.11
C GLU A 363 -40.28 29.83 14.19
N VAL A 364 -39.78 28.65 14.49
CA VAL A 364 -38.73 27.96 13.68
C VAL A 364 -39.32 27.51 12.34
N TRP A 365 -40.59 27.09 12.31
CA TRP A 365 -41.23 26.65 11.09
C TRP A 365 -41.51 27.80 10.13
N ASP A 366 -41.94 28.95 10.66
CA ASP A 366 -42.18 30.16 9.86
C ASP A 366 -40.85 30.62 9.20
N VAL A 367 -39.78 30.66 9.98
CA VAL A 367 -38.45 31.01 9.47
C VAL A 367 -37.93 29.98 8.50
N LEU A 368 -38.22 28.68 8.68
CA LEU A 368 -37.84 27.64 7.73
C LEU A 368 -38.53 27.84 6.37
N GLU A 369 -39.81 28.19 6.38
CA GLU A 369 -40.55 28.49 5.16
C GLU A 369 -39.97 29.69 4.41
N ASP A 370 -39.57 30.73 5.14
CA ASP A 370 -38.92 31.91 4.55
C ASP A 370 -37.51 31.60 3.98
N VAL A 371 -36.80 30.62 4.53
CA VAL A 371 -35.44 30.22 4.09
C VAL A 371 -35.50 29.32 2.84
N ILE A 372 -36.56 28.54 2.66
CA ILE A 372 -36.73 27.63 1.51
C ILE A 372 -37.27 28.40 0.30
#